data_8b5634a486ba2e70e7d7af51ff533627
#
_entry.id   8b5634a486ba2e70e7d7af51ff533627
#
_cell.length_a   1.000
_cell.length_b   1.000
_cell.length_c   1.000
_cell.angle_alpha   90.00
_cell.angle_beta   90.00
_cell.angle_gamma   90.00
#
_symmetry.space_group_name_H-M   'P 1'
#
loop_
_entity.id
_entity.type
_entity.pdbx_description
1 polymer ?
#
loop_
_entity_poly.entity_id
_entity_poly.type
_entity_poly.pdbx_seq_one_letter_code
_entity_poly.pdbx_strand_id
1 'polypeptide(L)'
;MPPCALYVGTVKRENIGFDIIAMTIEEGETYDKAKQRTVAARVEDFLDGHKTIIYYPFAGGIDMKLKTWVYPANWHWVASYYGKKDKEQKAEIIQAFKEGEKKIIVATKAFGMGVDISDIDRVYHVAPSSTFVDYIQEIGRAARDKNITGVAVTDFNERDFYYMKRLHSAGAISQEQLGMILKKVWEIYLMKGCSDEMQMSLSDFEFAVKLPRKKTSWNMNRIWSKSSKRLCYG
;
A
#
# COMPACT_ATOMS: atom_id res chain seq x y z
N MET A 1 -14.39 -24.62 -30.05
CA MET A 1 -13.68 -24.24 -28.81
C MET A 1 -13.96 -25.33 -27.78
N PRO A 2 -12.98 -25.89 -27.10
CA PRO A 2 -13.24 -26.82 -25.99
C PRO A 2 -14.00 -26.05 -24.89
N PRO A 3 -14.93 -26.71 -24.16
CA PRO A 3 -15.64 -26.07 -23.07
C PRO A 3 -14.65 -25.61 -22.01
N CYS A 4 -14.80 -24.36 -21.56
CA CYS A 4 -14.00 -23.78 -20.49
C CYS A 4 -14.27 -24.56 -19.20
N ALA A 5 -13.26 -25.22 -18.65
CA ALA A 5 -13.39 -25.92 -17.37
C ALA A 5 -13.43 -24.86 -16.25
N LEU A 6 -14.55 -24.79 -15.53
CA LEU A 6 -14.71 -23.91 -14.37
C LEU A 6 -14.20 -24.65 -13.11
N TYR A 7 -13.08 -24.17 -12.55
CA TYR A 7 -12.59 -24.63 -11.27
C TYR A 7 -13.10 -23.68 -10.16
N VAL A 8 -14.03 -24.18 -9.36
CA VAL A 8 -14.53 -23.46 -8.19
C VAL A 8 -13.87 -24.07 -6.94
N GLY A 9 -12.91 -23.37 -6.38
CA GLY A 9 -12.30 -23.72 -5.11
C GLY A 9 -12.94 -22.97 -3.95
N THR A 10 -12.91 -23.55 -2.75
CA THR A 10 -13.30 -22.86 -1.52
C THR A 10 -12.25 -21.79 -1.20
N VAL A 11 -12.65 -20.51 -1.32
CA VAL A 11 -11.76 -19.36 -1.07
C VAL A 11 -11.71 -18.99 0.42
N LYS A 12 -12.60 -19.59 1.24
CA LYS A 12 -12.71 -19.32 2.67
C LYS A 12 -11.50 -19.86 3.41
N ARG A 13 -10.85 -19.00 4.17
CA ARG A 13 -9.72 -19.34 5.04
C ARG A 13 -10.24 -19.44 6.48
N GLU A 14 -10.63 -20.64 6.89
CA GLU A 14 -11.19 -20.90 8.23
C GLU A 14 -10.13 -20.90 9.33
N ASN A 15 -8.86 -20.99 8.94
CA ASN A 15 -7.72 -21.00 9.84
C ASN A 15 -7.12 -19.62 10.12
N ILE A 16 -7.83 -18.52 9.76
CA ILE A 16 -7.44 -17.14 10.09
C ILE A 16 -8.52 -16.51 10.95
N GLY A 17 -8.18 -16.21 12.20
CA GLY A 17 -9.00 -15.40 13.11
C GLY A 17 -8.82 -13.91 12.87
N PHE A 18 -9.77 -13.11 13.35
CA PHE A 18 -9.72 -11.64 13.29
C PHE A 18 -9.82 -11.08 14.71
N ASP A 19 -8.93 -10.15 15.01
CA ASP A 19 -8.93 -9.40 16.26
C ASP A 19 -8.88 -7.90 15.96
N ILE A 20 -10.05 -7.27 16.03
CA ILE A 20 -10.22 -5.84 15.74
C ILE A 20 -10.51 -5.13 17.06
N ILE A 21 -9.56 -4.33 17.52
CA ILE A 21 -9.58 -3.68 18.83
C ILE A 21 -9.74 -2.17 18.63
N ALA A 22 -10.62 -1.55 19.40
CA ALA A 22 -10.76 -0.10 19.39
C ALA A 22 -9.52 0.54 20.04
N MET A 23 -8.80 1.36 19.28
CA MET A 23 -7.68 2.14 19.82
C MET A 23 -8.22 3.37 20.56
N THR A 24 -7.86 3.51 21.83
CA THR A 24 -8.21 4.65 22.65
C THR A 24 -7.17 5.76 22.57
N ILE A 25 -7.64 7.01 22.59
CA ILE A 25 -6.81 8.22 22.71
C ILE A 25 -7.04 8.76 24.09
N GLU A 26 -5.99 8.88 24.88
CA GLU A 26 -6.07 9.39 26.24
C GLU A 26 -6.28 10.92 26.27
N GLU A 27 -6.77 11.44 27.37
CA GLU A 27 -7.00 12.87 27.54
C GLU A 27 -5.69 13.66 27.36
N GLY A 28 -5.70 14.67 26.48
CA GLY A 28 -4.49 15.45 26.15
C GLY A 28 -3.51 14.75 25.17
N GLU A 29 -3.79 13.50 24.78
CA GLU A 29 -2.94 12.78 23.83
C GLU A 29 -3.35 13.10 22.37
N THR A 30 -2.35 13.26 21.50
CA THR A 30 -2.62 13.36 20.06
C THR A 30 -2.80 11.97 19.45
N TYR A 31 -3.58 11.88 18.35
CA TYR A 31 -3.74 10.62 17.61
C TYR A 31 -2.40 9.96 17.25
N ASP A 32 -1.40 10.74 16.80
CA ASP A 32 -0.10 10.18 16.43
C ASP A 32 0.65 9.59 17.62
N LYS A 33 0.55 10.20 18.79
CA LYS A 33 1.14 9.66 20.04
C LYS A 33 0.42 8.39 20.48
N ALA A 34 -0.93 8.41 20.49
CA ALA A 34 -1.73 7.22 20.80
C ALA A 34 -1.39 6.06 19.87
N LYS A 35 -1.32 6.32 18.58
CA LYS A 35 -0.95 5.29 17.57
C LYS A 35 0.47 4.76 17.81
N GLN A 36 1.42 5.63 18.10
CA GLN A 36 2.80 5.20 18.43
C GLN A 36 2.83 4.32 19.66
N ARG A 37 2.18 4.72 20.75
CA ARG A 37 2.09 3.97 22.01
C ARG A 37 1.46 2.60 21.77
N THR A 38 0.33 2.55 21.05
CA THR A 38 -0.36 1.29 20.75
C THR A 38 0.50 0.36 19.92
N VAL A 39 1.12 0.85 18.85
CA VAL A 39 1.98 0.02 17.99
C VAL A 39 3.22 -0.46 18.77
N ALA A 40 3.84 0.37 19.60
CA ALA A 40 4.98 -0.03 20.39
C ALA A 40 4.60 -1.15 21.39
N ALA A 41 3.44 -1.03 22.06
CA ALA A 41 2.93 -2.07 22.94
C ALA A 41 2.68 -3.39 22.17
N ARG A 42 2.08 -3.31 20.99
CA ARG A 42 1.87 -4.50 20.15
C ARG A 42 3.17 -5.14 19.68
N VAL A 43 4.18 -4.35 19.32
CA VAL A 43 5.49 -4.91 18.95
C VAL A 43 6.09 -5.68 20.11
N GLU A 44 6.00 -5.16 21.34
CA GLU A 44 6.50 -5.84 22.53
C GLU A 44 5.71 -7.12 22.82
N ASP A 45 4.37 -7.08 22.74
CA ASP A 45 3.50 -8.26 22.88
C ASP A 45 3.82 -9.34 21.83
N PHE A 46 4.23 -8.94 20.62
CA PHE A 46 4.51 -9.83 19.50
C PHE A 46 5.94 -10.44 19.54
N LEU A 47 6.76 -10.07 20.50
CA LEU A 47 8.03 -10.73 20.77
C LEU A 47 7.87 -12.05 21.57
N ASP A 48 6.73 -12.70 21.38
CA ASP A 48 6.35 -13.97 21.97
C ASP A 48 6.93 -15.21 21.24
N GLY A 49 7.76 -14.98 20.26
CA GLY A 49 8.40 -16.04 19.44
C GLY A 49 7.66 -16.39 18.16
N HIS A 50 6.41 -15.94 17.98
CA HIS A 50 5.62 -16.15 16.76
C HIS A 50 6.05 -15.23 15.62
N LYS A 51 5.98 -15.73 14.39
CA LYS A 51 6.29 -14.92 13.20
C LYS A 51 5.18 -13.94 12.89
N THR A 52 5.51 -12.64 12.90
CA THR A 52 4.56 -11.55 12.72
C THR A 52 4.95 -10.64 11.57
N ILE A 53 4.00 -10.28 10.71
CA ILE A 53 4.11 -9.18 9.75
C ILE A 53 3.32 -8.00 10.26
N ILE A 54 3.95 -6.83 10.33
CA ILE A 54 3.32 -5.56 10.66
C ILE A 54 3.24 -4.72 9.39
N TYR A 55 2.04 -4.51 8.88
CA TYR A 55 1.84 -3.65 7.71
C TYR A 55 1.75 -2.19 8.11
N TYR A 56 2.70 -1.41 7.59
CA TYR A 56 2.74 0.04 7.74
C TYR A 56 2.45 0.72 6.38
N PRO A 57 1.57 1.73 6.36
CA PRO A 57 1.06 2.27 5.10
C PRO A 57 2.12 2.94 4.21
N PHE A 58 3.20 3.48 4.79
CA PHE A 58 4.16 4.29 4.07
C PHE A 58 5.59 3.77 4.16
N ALA A 59 6.32 3.75 3.04
CA ALA A 59 7.74 3.41 3.03
C ALA A 59 8.61 4.52 3.65
N GLY A 60 8.16 5.78 3.53
CA GLY A 60 8.89 6.91 4.10
C GLY A 60 8.85 6.90 5.63
N GLY A 61 10.02 6.90 6.27
CA GLY A 61 10.15 6.96 7.72
C GLY A 61 9.95 5.64 8.47
N ILE A 62 9.79 4.50 7.77
CA ILE A 62 9.57 3.19 8.42
C ILE A 62 10.73 2.85 9.38
N ASP A 63 11.98 3.06 8.96
CA ASP A 63 13.15 2.79 9.82
C ASP A 63 13.22 3.73 11.03
N MET A 64 12.76 4.97 10.87
CA MET A 64 12.66 5.90 12.00
C MET A 64 11.55 5.48 12.97
N LYS A 65 10.41 5.00 12.44
CA LYS A 65 9.32 4.48 13.27
C LYS A 65 9.75 3.24 14.06
N LEU A 66 10.53 2.34 13.46
CA LEU A 66 11.07 1.19 14.18
C LEU A 66 11.87 1.61 15.43
N LYS A 67 12.67 2.68 15.33
CA LYS A 67 13.42 3.20 16.49
C LYS A 67 12.53 3.69 17.64
N THR A 68 11.28 4.02 17.36
CA THR A 68 10.30 4.45 18.37
C THR A 68 9.39 3.32 18.86
N TRP A 69 9.25 2.24 18.09
CA TRP A 69 8.38 1.11 18.43
C TRP A 69 9.11 -0.06 19.07
N VAL A 70 10.42 -0.16 18.84
CA VAL A 70 11.23 -1.31 19.26
C VAL A 70 12.32 -0.84 20.21
N TYR A 71 12.38 -1.43 21.39
CA TYR A 71 13.51 -1.17 22.31
C TYR A 71 14.82 -1.69 21.71
N PRO A 72 15.96 -1.00 21.95
CA PRO A 72 17.25 -1.38 21.35
C PRO A 72 17.65 -2.83 21.59
N ALA A 73 17.33 -3.39 22.74
CA ALA A 73 17.59 -4.79 23.07
C ALA A 73 16.89 -5.78 22.13
N ASN A 74 15.77 -5.37 21.50
CA ASN A 74 14.91 -6.22 20.68
C ASN A 74 15.12 -6.00 19.18
N TRP A 75 16.00 -5.09 18.75
CA TRP A 75 16.24 -4.80 17.34
C TRP A 75 16.73 -6.01 16.52
N HIS A 76 17.39 -6.95 17.17
CA HIS A 76 17.84 -8.17 16.51
C HIS A 76 16.67 -9.06 16.05
N TRP A 77 15.49 -8.96 16.68
CA TRP A 77 14.29 -9.72 16.31
C TRP A 77 13.45 -9.06 15.21
N VAL A 78 13.67 -7.77 14.93
CA VAL A 78 12.80 -6.99 14.05
C VAL A 78 13.56 -6.51 12.83
N ALA A 79 12.90 -6.53 11.67
CA ALA A 79 13.43 -5.95 10.45
C ALA A 79 12.38 -5.11 9.72
N SER A 80 12.83 -4.14 8.91
CA SER A 80 11.97 -3.39 8.01
C SER A 80 12.08 -3.90 6.59
N TYR A 81 10.94 -3.97 5.86
CA TYR A 81 10.91 -4.40 4.47
C TYR A 81 10.03 -3.45 3.62
N TYR A 82 10.63 -2.75 2.66
CA TYR A 82 9.91 -1.83 1.78
C TYR A 82 10.57 -1.70 0.39
N GLY A 83 9.84 -1.12 -0.55
CA GLY A 83 10.20 -1.14 -1.97
C GLY A 83 11.57 -0.58 -2.32
N LYS A 84 12.07 0.43 -1.57
CA LYS A 84 13.34 1.12 -1.85
C LYS A 84 14.60 0.37 -1.38
N LYS A 85 14.46 -0.68 -0.56
CA LYS A 85 15.62 -1.53 -0.22
C LYS A 85 16.12 -2.27 -1.46
N ASP A 86 17.41 -2.48 -1.56
CA ASP A 86 18.01 -3.26 -2.65
C ASP A 86 17.61 -4.74 -2.62
N LYS A 87 17.97 -5.49 -3.65
CA LYS A 87 17.55 -6.89 -3.78
C LYS A 87 18.26 -7.78 -2.76
N GLU A 88 19.50 -7.52 -2.49
CA GLU A 88 20.34 -8.26 -1.55
C GLU A 88 19.79 -8.12 -0.14
N GLN A 89 19.58 -6.90 0.33
CA GLN A 89 18.98 -6.64 1.64
C GLN A 89 17.60 -7.29 1.80
N LYS A 90 16.77 -7.27 0.77
CA LYS A 90 15.47 -7.92 0.78
C LYS A 90 15.59 -9.43 0.92
N ALA A 91 16.54 -10.04 0.19
CA ALA A 91 16.78 -11.48 0.25
C ALA A 91 17.27 -11.91 1.64
N GLU A 92 18.22 -11.18 2.22
CA GLU A 92 18.75 -11.41 3.56
C GLU A 92 17.65 -11.33 4.63
N ILE A 93 16.80 -10.31 4.58
CA ILE A 93 15.69 -10.14 5.53
C ILE A 93 14.69 -11.30 5.41
N ILE A 94 14.35 -11.71 4.19
CA ILE A 94 13.44 -12.84 3.97
C ILE A 94 14.04 -14.13 4.50
N GLN A 95 15.34 -14.36 4.25
CA GLN A 95 16.02 -15.56 4.72
C GLN A 95 16.09 -15.59 6.24
N ALA A 96 16.52 -14.53 6.89
CA ALA A 96 16.56 -14.40 8.34
C ALA A 96 15.17 -14.59 8.99
N PHE A 97 14.10 -14.14 8.32
CA PHE A 97 12.75 -14.35 8.80
C PHE A 97 12.28 -15.82 8.63
N LYS A 98 12.64 -16.46 7.51
CA LYS A 98 12.37 -17.88 7.30
C LYS A 98 13.06 -18.77 8.34
N GLU A 99 14.31 -18.46 8.64
CA GLU A 99 15.14 -19.19 9.62
C GLU A 99 14.77 -18.86 11.07
N GLY A 100 13.92 -17.86 11.27
CA GLY A 100 13.46 -17.46 12.61
C GLY A 100 14.45 -16.59 13.37
N GLU A 101 15.51 -16.11 12.74
CA GLU A 101 16.41 -15.07 13.30
C GLU A 101 15.71 -13.74 13.45
N LYS A 102 14.78 -13.45 12.54
CA LYS A 102 13.81 -12.36 12.65
C LYS A 102 12.44 -12.90 12.98
N LYS A 103 11.76 -12.34 13.96
CA LYS A 103 10.40 -12.72 14.37
C LYS A 103 9.35 -11.74 13.87
N ILE A 104 9.72 -10.47 13.68
CA ILE A 104 8.82 -9.43 13.25
C ILE A 104 9.39 -8.74 12.00
N ILE A 105 8.59 -8.65 10.96
CA ILE A 105 8.86 -7.79 9.81
C ILE A 105 7.87 -6.64 9.79
N VAL A 106 8.38 -5.39 9.88
CA VAL A 106 7.58 -4.20 9.60
C VAL A 106 7.70 -3.87 8.12
N ALA A 107 6.61 -3.99 7.39
CA ALA A 107 6.60 -3.93 5.94
C ALA A 107 5.55 -2.96 5.39
N THR A 108 5.80 -2.49 4.17
CA THR A 108 4.74 -1.96 3.31
C THR A 108 4.13 -3.10 2.49
N LYS A 109 3.08 -2.82 1.71
CA LYS A 109 2.50 -3.80 0.78
C LYS A 109 3.51 -4.40 -0.23
N ALA A 110 4.72 -3.82 -0.33
CA ALA A 110 5.82 -4.39 -1.11
C ALA A 110 6.29 -5.76 -0.60
N PHE A 111 6.04 -6.08 0.68
CA PHE A 111 6.24 -7.42 1.22
C PHE A 111 5.10 -8.31 0.76
N GLY A 112 5.25 -8.94 -0.33
CA GLY A 112 4.13 -9.71 -0.80
C GLY A 112 4.33 -10.28 -2.17
N MET A 113 5.04 -9.58 -3.01
CA MET A 113 5.32 -10.04 -4.35
C MET A 113 6.49 -11.04 -4.33
N GLY A 114 6.19 -12.31 -4.58
CA GLY A 114 7.21 -13.36 -4.68
C GLY A 114 7.77 -13.87 -3.34
N VAL A 115 7.17 -13.52 -2.20
CA VAL A 115 7.57 -14.05 -0.89
C VAL A 115 6.62 -15.17 -0.52
N ASP A 116 7.15 -16.38 -0.40
CA ASP A 116 6.44 -17.55 0.08
C ASP A 116 7.02 -17.99 1.42
N ILE A 117 6.23 -17.78 2.48
CA ILE A 117 6.52 -18.17 3.87
C ILE A 117 5.21 -18.72 4.42
N SER A 118 5.22 -19.99 4.81
CA SER A 118 4.01 -20.73 5.19
C SER A 118 3.63 -20.59 6.67
N ASP A 119 4.62 -20.30 7.51
CA ASP A 119 4.57 -20.33 8.97
C ASP A 119 4.47 -18.95 9.61
N ILE A 120 3.74 -18.03 9.00
CA ILE A 120 3.43 -16.74 9.60
C ILE A 120 2.20 -16.90 10.49
N ASP A 121 2.34 -16.59 11.76
CA ASP A 121 1.26 -16.74 12.73
C ASP A 121 0.35 -15.51 12.77
N ARG A 122 0.92 -14.31 12.55
CA ARG A 122 0.20 -13.07 12.79
C ARG A 122 0.44 -12.03 11.71
N VAL A 123 -0.63 -11.35 11.33
CA VAL A 123 -0.58 -10.14 10.50
C VAL A 123 -1.22 -9.00 11.27
N TYR A 124 -0.47 -7.94 11.51
CA TYR A 124 -0.95 -6.74 12.19
C TYR A 124 -0.98 -5.55 11.23
N HIS A 125 -2.10 -4.86 11.18
CA HIS A 125 -2.25 -3.64 10.38
C HIS A 125 -2.21 -2.41 11.29
N VAL A 126 -1.19 -1.56 11.13
CA VAL A 126 -1.09 -0.27 11.82
C VAL A 126 -2.23 0.68 11.41
N ALA A 127 -2.70 0.55 10.18
CA ALA A 127 -3.88 1.22 9.64
C ALA A 127 -4.46 0.35 8.53
N PRO A 128 -5.76 0.51 8.20
CA PRO A 128 -6.39 -0.25 7.12
C PRO A 128 -5.65 -0.13 5.79
N SER A 129 -5.63 -1.21 5.03
CA SER A 129 -5.05 -1.26 3.68
C SER A 129 -5.80 -0.32 2.72
N SER A 130 -5.18 0.03 1.59
CA SER A 130 -5.76 0.97 0.64
C SER A 130 -7.05 0.46 0.00
N THR A 131 -7.15 -0.85 -0.21
CA THR A 131 -8.35 -1.51 -0.75
C THR A 131 -8.66 -2.77 0.05
N PHE A 132 -9.90 -3.24 -0.04
CA PHE A 132 -10.30 -4.52 0.54
C PHE A 132 -9.54 -5.70 -0.06
N VAL A 133 -9.22 -5.64 -1.34
CA VAL A 133 -8.43 -6.67 -2.03
C VAL A 133 -7.01 -6.72 -1.46
N ASP A 134 -6.36 -5.57 -1.28
CA ASP A 134 -5.04 -5.50 -0.64
C ASP A 134 -5.09 -6.11 0.76
N TYR A 135 -6.12 -5.75 1.55
CA TYR A 135 -6.31 -6.30 2.90
C TYR A 135 -6.41 -7.82 2.92
N ILE A 136 -7.25 -8.40 2.05
CA ILE A 136 -7.40 -9.87 1.93
C ILE A 136 -6.09 -10.54 1.52
N GLN A 137 -5.32 -9.94 0.61
CA GLN A 137 -4.02 -10.45 0.19
C GLN A 137 -2.98 -10.40 1.32
N GLU A 138 -3.01 -9.35 2.13
CA GLU A 138 -2.10 -9.14 3.25
C GLU A 138 -2.40 -10.11 4.40
N ILE A 139 -3.66 -10.23 4.85
CA ILE A 139 -4.03 -11.20 5.88
C ILE A 139 -3.88 -12.64 5.43
N GLY A 140 -4.08 -12.92 4.13
CA GLY A 140 -3.89 -14.23 3.52
C GLY A 140 -2.44 -14.76 3.59
N ARG A 141 -1.50 -13.97 4.13
CA ARG A 141 -0.14 -14.42 4.42
C ARG A 141 -0.04 -15.17 5.73
N ALA A 142 -0.94 -14.88 6.68
CA ALA A 142 -1.01 -15.67 7.90
C ALA A 142 -1.47 -17.09 7.59
N ALA A 143 -0.89 -18.04 8.30
CA ALA A 143 -1.31 -19.45 8.30
C ALA A 143 -1.49 -20.04 6.89
N ARG A 144 -0.53 -19.85 5.98
CA ARG A 144 -0.60 -20.48 4.65
C ARG A 144 -0.58 -21.99 4.71
N ASP A 145 0.13 -22.54 5.67
CA ASP A 145 -0.03 -23.94 6.04
C ASP A 145 -1.39 -24.12 6.71
N LYS A 146 -2.19 -25.05 6.19
CA LYS A 146 -3.54 -25.33 6.71
C LYS A 146 -3.55 -25.89 8.13
N ASN A 147 -2.42 -26.41 8.59
CA ASN A 147 -2.25 -26.98 9.94
C ASN A 147 -1.96 -25.90 11.00
N ILE A 148 -1.73 -24.66 10.58
CA ILE A 148 -1.46 -23.52 11.46
C ILE A 148 -2.69 -22.63 11.52
N THR A 149 -3.00 -22.14 12.71
CA THR A 149 -4.01 -21.09 12.91
C THR A 149 -3.30 -19.75 12.97
N GLY A 150 -3.76 -18.79 12.18
CA GLY A 150 -3.22 -17.43 12.16
C GLY A 150 -4.23 -16.42 12.66
N VAL A 151 -3.75 -15.22 12.96
CA VAL A 151 -4.60 -14.10 13.37
C VAL A 151 -4.26 -12.80 12.62
N ALA A 152 -5.31 -12.12 12.17
CA ALA A 152 -5.23 -10.77 11.63
C ALA A 152 -5.67 -9.77 12.72
N VAL A 153 -4.74 -8.94 13.17
CA VAL A 153 -4.94 -8.01 14.29
C VAL A 153 -4.95 -6.57 13.76
N THR A 154 -5.84 -5.74 14.29
CA THR A 154 -5.87 -4.32 13.98
C THR A 154 -6.34 -3.52 15.19
N ASP A 155 -5.54 -2.55 15.66
CA ASP A 155 -6.00 -1.52 16.59
C ASP A 155 -6.55 -0.35 15.76
N PHE A 156 -7.88 -0.27 15.70
CA PHE A 156 -8.60 0.64 14.81
C PHE A 156 -9.06 1.91 15.54
N ASN A 157 -8.92 3.02 14.83
CA ASN A 157 -9.54 4.30 15.17
C ASN A 157 -10.07 4.94 13.88
N GLU A 158 -11.18 5.66 13.94
CA GLU A 158 -11.77 6.32 12.74
C GLU A 158 -10.78 7.23 12.00
N ARG A 159 -9.82 7.83 12.69
CA ARG A 159 -8.76 8.65 12.10
C ARG A 159 -7.83 7.84 11.19
N ASP A 160 -7.82 6.51 11.29
CA ASP A 160 -7.02 5.64 10.41
C ASP A 160 -7.48 5.73 8.94
N PHE A 161 -8.74 6.12 8.68
CA PHE A 161 -9.22 6.39 7.32
C PHE A 161 -8.45 7.51 6.60
N TYR A 162 -7.76 8.38 7.36
CA TYR A 162 -6.85 9.35 6.77
C TYR A 162 -5.71 8.68 5.99
N TYR A 163 -5.17 7.58 6.51
CA TYR A 163 -4.14 6.80 5.81
C TYR A 163 -4.66 6.19 4.51
N MET A 164 -5.87 5.62 4.54
CA MET A 164 -6.52 5.09 3.34
C MET A 164 -6.71 6.19 2.26
N LYS A 165 -7.27 7.32 2.64
CA LYS A 165 -7.47 8.47 1.74
C LYS A 165 -6.14 8.93 1.14
N ARG A 166 -5.08 8.99 1.93
CA ARG A 166 -3.76 9.38 1.48
C ARG A 166 -3.13 8.36 0.54
N LEU A 167 -3.30 7.06 0.80
CA LEU A 167 -2.84 5.99 -0.09
C LEU A 167 -3.57 6.02 -1.43
N HIS A 168 -4.90 6.16 -1.42
CA HIS A 168 -5.68 6.34 -2.65
C HIS A 168 -5.23 7.56 -3.44
N SER A 169 -5.06 8.70 -2.77
CA SER A 169 -4.59 9.92 -3.41
C SER A 169 -3.15 9.79 -3.95
N ALA A 170 -2.35 8.90 -3.38
CA ALA A 170 -0.97 8.70 -3.81
C ALA A 170 -0.86 8.08 -5.22
N GLY A 171 -1.83 7.26 -5.60
CA GLY A 171 -1.93 6.67 -6.95
C GLY A 171 -2.85 7.44 -7.90
N ALA A 172 -3.63 8.40 -7.40
CA ALA A 172 -4.59 9.13 -8.22
C ALA A 172 -3.90 10.22 -9.06
N ILE A 173 -4.30 10.33 -10.31
CA ILE A 173 -3.92 11.43 -11.19
C ILE A 173 -4.66 12.69 -10.71
N SER A 174 -3.95 13.81 -10.50
CA SER A 174 -4.60 15.08 -10.15
C SER A 174 -5.40 15.62 -11.33
N GLN A 175 -6.39 16.50 -11.06
CA GLN A 175 -7.15 17.15 -12.14
C GLN A 175 -6.23 17.92 -13.10
N GLU A 176 -5.16 18.54 -12.58
CA GLU A 176 -4.15 19.24 -13.37
C GLU A 176 -3.40 18.26 -14.29
N GLN A 177 -2.94 17.13 -13.74
CA GLN A 177 -2.27 16.09 -14.52
C GLN A 177 -3.20 15.49 -15.58
N LEU A 178 -4.47 15.24 -15.23
CA LEU A 178 -5.46 14.76 -16.19
C LEU A 178 -5.68 15.77 -17.33
N GLY A 179 -5.83 17.07 -16.99
CA GLY A 179 -5.96 18.13 -17.97
C GLY A 179 -4.78 18.19 -18.93
N MET A 180 -3.55 18.05 -18.42
CA MET A 180 -2.34 18.02 -19.25
C MET A 180 -2.27 16.78 -20.14
N ILE A 181 -2.64 15.60 -19.61
CA ILE A 181 -2.71 14.35 -20.39
C ILE A 181 -3.71 14.50 -21.53
N LEU A 182 -4.93 14.96 -21.24
CA LEU A 182 -5.98 15.15 -22.24
C LEU A 182 -5.56 16.18 -23.31
N LYS A 183 -4.88 17.27 -22.90
CA LYS A 183 -4.34 18.23 -23.85
C LYS A 183 -3.30 17.59 -24.78
N LYS A 184 -2.41 16.77 -24.23
CA LYS A 184 -1.39 16.07 -25.04
C LYS A 184 -2.00 15.05 -25.99
N VAL A 185 -3.00 14.29 -25.53
CA VAL A 185 -3.78 13.38 -26.41
C VAL A 185 -4.40 14.16 -27.57
N TRP A 186 -4.99 15.32 -27.28
CA TRP A 186 -5.59 16.19 -28.29
C TRP A 186 -4.56 16.73 -29.30
N GLU A 187 -3.40 17.16 -28.83
CA GLU A 187 -2.29 17.61 -29.70
C GLU A 187 -1.85 16.47 -30.63
N ILE A 188 -1.68 15.26 -30.12
CA ILE A 188 -1.29 14.08 -30.91
C ILE A 188 -2.40 13.75 -31.94
N TYR A 189 -3.67 13.80 -31.54
CA TYR A 189 -4.81 13.59 -32.42
C TYR A 189 -4.80 14.56 -33.62
N LEU A 190 -4.58 15.84 -33.36
CA LEU A 190 -4.48 16.86 -34.42
C LEU A 190 -3.26 16.63 -35.35
N MET A 191 -2.08 16.31 -34.75
CA MET A 191 -0.87 16.04 -35.54
C MET A 191 -1.02 14.82 -36.47
N LYS A 192 -1.83 13.86 -36.08
CA LYS A 192 -2.08 12.63 -36.87
C LYS A 192 -3.29 12.75 -37.82
N GLY A 193 -3.74 13.96 -38.09
CA GLY A 193 -4.83 14.22 -39.04
C GLY A 193 -6.20 13.71 -38.60
N CYS A 194 -6.46 13.74 -37.26
CA CYS A 194 -7.75 13.32 -36.69
C CYS A 194 -8.10 11.85 -36.95
N SER A 195 -7.11 10.96 -36.97
CA SER A 195 -7.33 9.52 -37.17
C SER A 195 -7.95 8.88 -35.95
N ASP A 196 -8.90 7.94 -36.16
CA ASP A 196 -9.51 7.15 -35.07
C ASP A 196 -8.51 6.18 -34.41
N GLU A 197 -7.40 5.87 -35.08
CA GLU A 197 -6.32 5.04 -34.55
C GLU A 197 -5.10 5.90 -34.22
N MET A 198 -4.77 5.98 -32.92
CA MET A 198 -3.62 6.70 -32.41
C MET A 198 -2.65 5.77 -31.68
N GLN A 199 -1.40 5.76 -32.12
CA GLN A 199 -0.32 5.16 -31.35
C GLN A 199 0.31 6.21 -30.44
N MET A 200 0.34 5.92 -29.12
CA MET A 200 0.95 6.76 -28.08
C MET A 200 1.90 5.91 -27.28
N SER A 201 2.98 6.52 -26.79
CA SER A 201 3.97 5.89 -25.93
C SER A 201 3.92 6.46 -24.50
N LEU A 202 4.43 5.73 -23.53
CA LEU A 202 4.54 6.23 -22.16
C LEU A 202 5.42 7.49 -22.07
N SER A 203 6.42 7.62 -22.94
CA SER A 203 7.30 8.79 -23.02
C SER A 203 6.54 10.09 -23.35
N ASP A 204 5.43 10.01 -24.07
CA ASP A 204 4.60 11.18 -24.41
C ASP A 204 3.95 11.82 -23.17
N PHE A 205 3.89 11.08 -22.05
CA PHE A 205 3.21 11.50 -20.81
C PHE A 205 4.15 11.65 -19.60
N GLU A 206 5.46 11.46 -19.77
CA GLU A 206 6.42 11.58 -18.68
C GLU A 206 6.35 12.91 -17.91
N PHE A 207 6.03 14.00 -18.60
CA PHE A 207 5.87 15.32 -18.01
C PHE A 207 4.72 15.38 -16.99
N ALA A 208 3.63 14.63 -17.21
CA ALA A 208 2.48 14.58 -16.32
C ALA A 208 2.77 13.82 -15.02
N VAL A 209 3.68 12.84 -15.08
CA VAL A 209 4.05 11.99 -13.93
C VAL A 209 5.07 12.68 -13.02
N LYS A 210 5.97 13.50 -13.60
CA LYS A 210 7.06 14.17 -12.88
C LYS A 210 6.66 15.45 -12.15
N LEU A 211 5.44 15.96 -12.34
CA LEU A 211 4.99 17.18 -11.68
C LEU A 211 4.77 17.00 -10.16
N PRO A 212 5.31 17.91 -9.33
CA PRO A 212 4.97 17.93 -7.91
C PRO A 212 3.48 18.25 -7.75
N ARG A 213 2.78 17.50 -6.89
CA ARG A 213 1.36 17.69 -6.59
C ARG A 213 1.15 19.05 -5.90
N LYS A 214 0.90 20.10 -6.65
CA LYS A 214 0.45 21.39 -6.11
C LYS A 214 -1.07 21.39 -6.00
N LYS A 215 -1.56 21.79 -4.82
CA LYS A 215 -2.98 22.13 -4.62
C LYS A 215 -3.27 23.46 -5.32
N THR A 216 -3.66 23.43 -6.58
CA THR A 216 -4.17 24.61 -7.27
C THR A 216 -5.51 24.28 -7.90
N SER A 217 -6.51 25.08 -7.58
CA SER A 217 -7.83 25.01 -8.21
C SER A 217 -7.74 25.53 -9.64
N TRP A 218 -7.72 24.67 -10.61
CA TRP A 218 -7.82 25.04 -12.01
C TRP A 218 -9.27 25.02 -12.49
N ASN A 219 -9.70 26.13 -13.08
CA ASN A 219 -11.02 26.25 -13.67
C ASN A 219 -10.99 25.68 -15.09
N MET A 220 -11.42 24.43 -15.26
CA MET A 220 -11.44 23.69 -16.56
C MET A 220 -12.21 24.42 -17.66
N ASN A 221 -13.20 25.25 -17.29
CA ASN A 221 -13.98 26.01 -18.28
C ASN A 221 -13.16 27.02 -19.08
N ARG A 222 -11.97 27.42 -18.61
CA ARG A 222 -11.09 28.35 -19.32
C ARG A 222 -10.27 27.72 -20.44
N ILE A 223 -10.07 26.41 -20.40
CA ILE A 223 -9.28 25.69 -21.41
C ILE A 223 -10.14 25.34 -22.63
N TRP A 224 -11.38 24.90 -22.40
CA TRP A 224 -12.31 24.54 -23.47
C TRP A 224 -12.84 25.74 -24.26
N SER A 225 -13.07 26.87 -23.62
CA SER A 225 -13.64 28.06 -24.28
C SER A 225 -12.70 28.76 -25.27
N LYS A 226 -11.38 28.51 -25.18
CA LYS A 226 -10.40 29.10 -26.11
C LYS A 226 -10.04 28.24 -27.31
N SER A 227 -10.19 26.91 -27.23
CA SER A 227 -9.85 25.99 -28.32
C SER A 227 -11.03 25.67 -29.24
N SER A 228 -12.27 25.67 -28.72
CA SER A 228 -13.46 25.32 -29.53
C SER A 228 -13.88 26.40 -30.52
N LYS A 229 -13.39 27.66 -30.41
CA LYS A 229 -13.77 28.74 -31.33
C LYS A 229 -12.89 28.87 -32.58
N ARG A 230 -11.88 28.06 -32.78
CA ARG A 230 -10.98 28.16 -33.96
C ARG A 230 -10.97 26.98 -34.93
N LEU A 231 -11.72 25.90 -34.69
CA LEU A 231 -11.56 24.67 -35.47
C LEU A 231 -12.86 24.09 -36.07
N CYS A 232 -13.95 24.87 -36.13
CA CYS A 232 -15.18 24.40 -36.78
C CYS A 232 -15.50 25.08 -38.11
N TYR A 233 -14.57 25.85 -38.67
CA TYR A 233 -14.73 26.42 -40.04
C TYR A 233 -13.38 26.39 -40.77
N GLY A 234 -13.20 25.40 -41.62
CA GLY A 234 -12.18 25.29 -42.62
C GLY A 234 -12.46 24.08 -43.49
#